data_6854c254294157b60b4b05a8e2f0ba02
#
_entry.id   6854c254294157b60b4b05a8e2f0ba02
#
_cell.length_a   1.000
_cell.length_b   1.000
_cell.length_c   1.000
_cell.angle_alpha   90.00
_cell.angle_beta   90.00
_cell.angle_gamma   90.00
#
_symmetry.space_group_name_H-M   'P 1'
#
loop_
_entity.id
_entity.type
_entity.pdbx_description
1 polymer ?
#
loop_
_entity_poly.entity_id
_entity_poly.type
_entity_poly.pdbx_seq_one_letter_code
_entity_poly.pdbx_strand_id
1 'polypeptide(L)'
;LVLGLGEVMCYPAVLSKEEQIMKKLELCKGMVIDGHAPGLSGEDLKAYVEAGVMTDHECTSFEEAKEKCLAGMKILVREGSAARNVENIVPGLVKEPEFIAHFMFCTDDKHLDTIENEGHISYNIKKSIQLGMNPISAVKMATYNAAKTYGLNDIGVLEEGKDADIVILDSLESVEVHSVYKQGRIVNTEFFTKEAKPVNESMLHTVVLKNISKDKIQVKAEGKIPVIGMIPGQIVTKFLQEEVPSKDGLFTPDSEYSKLCVFERHRGTGNAAAAPIKGYGITNGAIATSVAHDSHNIIAAGDNDEDIIKAVQTIEEIQGGYALVSEGRVLGTLPLTVAGLLSQKPAKDIQKGIDELLQKAWKLGISRDIDPFITLSFMALPVIP
;
A
#
# COMPACT_ATOMS: atom_id res chain seq x y z
N LEU A 1 11.97 21.90 -1.66
CA LEU A 1 12.69 21.32 -2.80
C LEU A 1 11.98 20.03 -3.21
N VAL A 2 11.59 19.92 -4.49
CA VAL A 2 11.01 18.70 -5.06
C VAL A 2 12.15 17.92 -5.69
N LEU A 3 12.29 16.63 -5.33
CA LEU A 3 13.36 15.76 -5.82
C LEU A 3 12.93 14.91 -7.03
N GLY A 4 11.63 14.63 -7.15
CA GLY A 4 11.08 13.79 -8.19
C GLY A 4 9.56 13.80 -8.18
N LEU A 5 8.97 13.10 -9.12
CA LEU A 5 7.56 12.74 -9.13
C LEU A 5 7.42 11.37 -8.44
N GLY A 6 6.67 11.34 -7.36
CA GLY A 6 6.28 10.08 -6.73
C GLY A 6 5.40 9.29 -7.66
N GLU A 7 5.15 8.08 -7.30
CA GLU A 7 4.55 7.01 -8.08
C GLU A 7 3.47 7.42 -9.12
N VAL A 8 3.73 7.08 -10.38
CA VAL A 8 2.78 7.25 -11.50
C VAL A 8 1.89 5.99 -11.54
N MET A 9 0.92 5.94 -10.64
CA MET A 9 0.02 4.79 -10.43
C MET A 9 -0.80 4.40 -11.66
N CYS A 10 -1.38 5.37 -12.35
CA CYS A 10 -2.29 5.09 -13.45
C CYS A 10 -1.53 5.01 -14.79
N TYR A 11 -0.82 3.91 -15.04
CA TYR A 11 -0.18 3.71 -16.36
C TYR A 11 -1.16 3.75 -17.55
N PRO A 12 -2.45 3.31 -17.44
CA PRO A 12 -3.39 3.49 -18.55
C PRO A 12 -3.59 4.95 -18.96
N ALA A 13 -3.57 5.89 -18.00
CA ALA A 13 -3.65 7.31 -18.30
C ALA A 13 -2.41 7.83 -19.04
N VAL A 14 -1.24 7.26 -18.76
CA VAL A 14 -0.01 7.56 -19.51
C VAL A 14 -0.11 7.03 -20.95
N LEU A 15 -0.56 5.79 -21.12
CA LEU A 15 -0.71 5.16 -22.44
C LEU A 15 -1.77 5.87 -23.29
N SER A 16 -2.88 6.31 -22.69
CA SER A 16 -3.91 7.09 -23.37
C SER A 16 -3.56 8.58 -23.51
N LYS A 17 -2.41 9.02 -22.98
CA LYS A 17 -1.92 10.40 -23.02
C LYS A 17 -2.89 11.41 -22.41
N GLU A 18 -3.48 11.08 -21.28
CA GLU A 18 -4.37 12.00 -20.56
C GLU A 18 -3.67 13.29 -20.20
N GLU A 19 -4.29 14.43 -20.50
CA GLU A 19 -3.70 15.76 -20.38
C GLU A 19 -3.11 16.04 -19.00
N GLN A 20 -3.81 15.65 -17.93
CA GLN A 20 -3.38 15.93 -16.56
C GLN A 20 -2.12 15.16 -16.18
N ILE A 21 -2.03 13.86 -16.56
CA ILE A 21 -0.84 13.05 -16.24
C ILE A 21 0.35 13.49 -17.08
N MET A 22 0.13 13.78 -18.37
CA MET A 22 1.20 14.25 -19.26
C MET A 22 1.77 15.58 -18.80
N LYS A 23 0.96 16.52 -18.30
CA LYS A 23 1.44 17.76 -17.68
C LYS A 23 2.32 17.51 -16.45
N LYS A 24 1.97 16.54 -15.59
CA LYS A 24 2.79 16.18 -14.41
C LYS A 24 4.14 15.63 -14.83
N LEU A 25 4.17 14.73 -15.81
CA LEU A 25 5.40 14.15 -16.36
C LEU A 25 6.31 15.24 -16.95
N GLU A 26 5.76 16.16 -17.75
CA GLU A 26 6.53 17.28 -18.34
C GLU A 26 7.10 18.22 -17.28
N LEU A 27 6.34 18.54 -16.22
CA LEU A 27 6.81 19.38 -15.11
C LEU A 27 7.98 18.74 -14.33
N CYS A 28 8.06 17.41 -14.31
CA CYS A 28 9.10 16.67 -13.62
C CYS A 28 10.19 16.14 -14.55
N LYS A 29 10.22 16.59 -15.80
CA LYS A 29 11.24 16.21 -16.78
C LYS A 29 12.64 16.51 -16.28
N GLY A 30 13.52 15.51 -16.30
CA GLY A 30 14.88 15.60 -15.79
C GLY A 30 15.00 15.34 -14.29
N MET A 31 13.91 15.02 -13.60
CA MET A 31 13.88 14.49 -12.25
C MET A 31 13.62 12.98 -12.30
N VAL A 32 13.77 12.31 -11.17
CA VAL A 32 13.32 10.91 -11.05
C VAL A 32 11.79 10.87 -11.09
N ILE A 33 11.24 9.99 -11.90
CA ILE A 33 9.81 9.70 -11.99
C ILE A 33 9.62 8.24 -11.63
N ASP A 34 9.04 7.99 -10.46
CA ASP A 34 8.74 6.65 -10.01
C ASP A 34 7.46 6.12 -10.68
N GLY A 35 7.48 4.84 -11.01
CA GLY A 35 6.39 4.16 -11.69
C GLY A 35 5.71 3.08 -10.86
N HIS A 36 4.58 2.65 -11.41
CA HIS A 36 3.75 1.55 -10.94
C HIS A 36 3.17 0.86 -12.17
N ALA A 37 3.69 -0.30 -12.52
CA ALA A 37 3.41 -0.92 -13.81
C ALA A 37 3.21 -2.45 -13.70
N PRO A 38 2.25 -2.92 -12.88
CA PRO A 38 2.03 -4.36 -12.69
C PRO A 38 1.68 -5.03 -14.02
N GLY A 39 2.46 -6.06 -14.38
CA GLY A 39 2.23 -6.85 -15.60
C GLY A 39 2.45 -6.12 -16.93
N LEU A 40 2.89 -4.85 -16.91
CA LEU A 40 3.12 -4.07 -18.13
C LEU A 40 4.33 -4.62 -18.90
N SER A 41 4.16 -4.88 -20.20
CA SER A 41 5.16 -5.50 -21.07
C SER A 41 5.07 -5.01 -22.52
N GLY A 42 6.01 -5.38 -23.36
CA GLY A 42 6.00 -5.11 -24.81
C GLY A 42 5.95 -3.63 -25.19
N GLU A 43 5.11 -3.28 -26.15
CA GLU A 43 5.01 -1.90 -26.67
C GLU A 43 4.41 -0.94 -25.65
N ASP A 44 3.52 -1.38 -24.77
CA ASP A 44 2.94 -0.55 -23.71
C ASP A 44 4.01 -0.19 -22.66
N LEU A 45 4.85 -1.14 -22.28
CA LEU A 45 6.01 -0.88 -21.41
C LEU A 45 6.95 0.14 -22.05
N LYS A 46 7.24 -0.02 -23.33
CA LYS A 46 8.10 0.91 -24.05
C LYS A 46 7.52 2.33 -24.08
N ALA A 47 6.22 2.47 -24.36
CA ALA A 47 5.53 3.76 -24.32
C ALA A 47 5.56 4.40 -22.93
N TYR A 48 5.44 3.61 -21.87
CA TYR A 48 5.52 4.07 -20.48
C TYR A 48 6.92 4.60 -20.12
N VAL A 49 7.96 3.88 -20.52
CA VAL A 49 9.37 4.32 -20.36
C VAL A 49 9.68 5.56 -21.20
N GLU A 50 9.21 5.62 -22.45
CA GLU A 50 9.38 6.81 -23.32
C GLU A 50 8.67 8.06 -22.76
N ALA A 51 7.61 7.89 -21.97
CA ALA A 51 6.97 8.99 -21.24
C ALA A 51 7.82 9.54 -20.09
N GLY A 52 8.96 8.89 -19.78
CA GLY A 52 9.95 9.35 -18.80
C GLY A 52 9.88 8.65 -17.45
N VAL A 53 9.03 7.60 -17.29
CA VAL A 53 8.97 6.83 -16.05
C VAL A 53 10.19 5.93 -15.93
N MET A 54 10.86 5.99 -14.77
CA MET A 54 12.22 5.46 -14.61
C MET A 54 12.29 4.21 -13.73
N THR A 55 11.30 3.97 -12.87
CA THR A 55 11.35 2.88 -11.90
C THR A 55 10.07 2.05 -11.92
N ASP A 56 10.13 0.85 -11.35
CA ASP A 56 8.96 0.03 -11.05
C ASP A 56 9.22 -0.83 -9.80
N HIS A 57 8.18 -1.04 -8.98
CA HIS A 57 8.24 -1.86 -7.77
C HIS A 57 7.18 -2.99 -7.76
N GLU A 58 6.43 -3.15 -8.86
CA GLU A 58 5.31 -4.07 -8.95
C GLU A 58 5.67 -5.45 -9.53
N CYS A 59 6.93 -5.64 -9.93
CA CYS A 59 7.36 -6.92 -10.50
C CYS A 59 7.12 -8.08 -9.53
N THR A 60 6.47 -9.12 -10.02
CA THR A 60 6.17 -10.35 -9.26
C THR A 60 7.08 -11.52 -9.61
N SER A 61 7.84 -11.43 -10.71
CA SER A 61 8.80 -12.43 -11.16
C SER A 61 10.10 -11.79 -11.65
N PHE A 62 11.17 -12.61 -11.72
CA PHE A 62 12.45 -12.14 -12.28
C PHE A 62 12.34 -11.83 -13.76
N GLU A 63 11.59 -12.61 -14.51
CA GLU A 63 11.40 -12.44 -15.96
C GLU A 63 10.74 -11.09 -16.28
N GLU A 64 9.69 -10.72 -15.55
CA GLU A 64 9.05 -9.42 -15.66
C GLU A 64 10.03 -8.29 -15.30
N ALA A 65 10.73 -8.42 -14.17
CA ALA A 65 11.72 -7.45 -13.72
C ALA A 65 12.88 -7.27 -14.71
N LYS A 66 13.33 -8.36 -15.35
CA LYS A 66 14.36 -8.35 -16.37
C LYS A 66 13.90 -7.64 -17.65
N GLU A 67 12.67 -7.89 -18.12
CA GLU A 67 12.10 -7.20 -19.29
C GLU A 67 12.08 -5.67 -19.06
N LYS A 68 11.56 -5.23 -17.92
CA LYS A 68 11.53 -3.81 -17.55
C LYS A 68 12.93 -3.21 -17.41
N CYS A 69 13.86 -3.95 -16.84
CA CYS A 69 15.26 -3.55 -16.74
C CYS A 69 15.90 -3.36 -18.14
N LEU A 70 15.67 -4.28 -19.08
CA LEU A 70 16.13 -4.19 -20.46
C LEU A 70 15.47 -3.03 -21.23
N ALA A 71 14.26 -2.65 -20.86
CA ALA A 71 13.59 -1.46 -21.38
C ALA A 71 14.16 -0.14 -20.80
N GLY A 72 15.06 -0.21 -19.80
CA GLY A 72 15.75 0.94 -19.22
C GLY A 72 15.27 1.34 -17.83
N MET A 73 14.33 0.63 -17.23
CA MET A 73 13.85 0.90 -15.88
C MET A 73 14.81 0.43 -14.78
N LYS A 74 14.69 1.02 -13.61
CA LYS A 74 15.27 0.55 -12.35
C LYS A 74 14.20 -0.18 -11.55
N ILE A 75 14.55 -1.31 -10.96
CA ILE A 75 13.61 -2.17 -10.28
C ILE A 75 13.81 -2.11 -8.77
N LEU A 76 12.74 -1.83 -8.06
CA LEU A 76 12.67 -1.90 -6.60
C LEU A 76 12.05 -3.25 -6.22
N VAL A 77 12.86 -4.14 -5.66
CA VAL A 77 12.39 -5.45 -5.19
C VAL A 77 11.65 -5.25 -3.88
N ARG A 78 10.34 -5.41 -3.93
CA ARG A 78 9.43 -5.15 -2.82
C ARG A 78 9.37 -6.33 -1.84
N GLU A 79 9.37 -6.00 -0.53
CA GLU A 79 9.14 -6.95 0.56
C GLU A 79 8.34 -6.28 1.68
N GLY A 80 7.07 -6.10 1.44
CA GLY A 80 6.11 -5.50 2.35
C GLY A 80 5.43 -6.49 3.29
N SER A 81 4.28 -6.12 3.82
CA SER A 81 3.41 -7.03 4.57
C SER A 81 2.43 -7.76 3.66
N ALA A 82 1.87 -7.07 2.66
CA ALA A 82 0.91 -7.63 1.71
C ALA A 82 1.59 -8.25 0.49
N ALA A 83 2.62 -7.62 -0.06
CA ALA A 83 3.31 -8.07 -1.27
C ALA A 83 4.79 -8.36 -0.99
N ARG A 84 5.24 -9.60 -1.28
CA ARG A 84 6.55 -10.14 -0.93
C ARG A 84 7.19 -10.79 -2.14
N ASN A 85 8.11 -10.08 -2.80
CA ASN A 85 8.63 -10.48 -4.09
C ASN A 85 10.13 -10.84 -4.07
N VAL A 86 10.80 -10.73 -2.92
CA VAL A 86 12.23 -11.09 -2.79
C VAL A 86 12.47 -12.55 -3.17
N GLU A 87 11.62 -13.48 -2.73
CA GLU A 87 11.75 -14.92 -3.05
C GLU A 87 11.58 -15.22 -4.54
N ASN A 88 10.79 -14.42 -5.25
CA ASN A 88 10.49 -14.64 -6.66
C ASN A 88 11.55 -14.01 -7.59
N ILE A 89 12.22 -12.96 -7.15
CA ILE A 89 13.11 -12.15 -8.00
C ILE A 89 14.59 -12.46 -7.71
N VAL A 90 14.97 -12.55 -6.44
CA VAL A 90 16.40 -12.69 -6.05
C VAL A 90 17.07 -13.96 -6.61
N PRO A 91 16.42 -15.15 -6.66
CA PRO A 91 17.07 -16.32 -7.28
C PRO A 91 17.46 -16.13 -8.74
N GLY A 92 16.72 -15.30 -9.48
CA GLY A 92 17.07 -14.91 -10.85
C GLY A 92 18.31 -14.00 -10.87
N LEU A 93 18.36 -13.00 -9.98
CA LEU A 93 19.53 -12.12 -9.84
C LEU A 93 20.81 -12.85 -9.38
N VAL A 94 20.68 -13.94 -8.64
CA VAL A 94 21.82 -14.80 -8.29
C VAL A 94 22.40 -15.50 -9.51
N LYS A 95 21.55 -15.91 -10.45
CA LYS A 95 21.94 -16.55 -11.70
C LYS A 95 22.47 -15.58 -12.76
N GLU A 96 21.92 -14.36 -12.79
CA GLU A 96 22.26 -13.31 -13.75
C GLU A 96 22.71 -12.03 -13.01
N PRO A 97 23.89 -12.03 -12.36
CA PRO A 97 24.35 -10.97 -11.48
C PRO A 97 24.66 -9.64 -12.18
N GLU A 98 24.79 -9.63 -13.50
CA GLU A 98 24.99 -8.42 -14.31
C GLU A 98 23.82 -7.43 -14.20
N PHE A 99 22.63 -7.88 -13.86
CA PHE A 99 21.47 -7.02 -13.65
C PHE A 99 21.44 -6.31 -12.28
N ILE A 100 22.19 -6.78 -11.27
CA ILE A 100 22.15 -6.29 -9.89
C ILE A 100 22.29 -4.75 -9.80
N ALA A 101 23.11 -4.14 -10.67
CA ALA A 101 23.31 -2.69 -10.69
C ALA A 101 22.05 -1.88 -11.06
N HIS A 102 21.00 -2.53 -11.54
CA HIS A 102 19.72 -1.92 -11.88
C HIS A 102 18.62 -2.19 -10.84
N PHE A 103 18.94 -2.96 -9.82
CA PHE A 103 18.00 -3.37 -8.79
C PHE A 103 18.33 -2.72 -7.44
N MET A 104 17.29 -2.41 -6.69
CA MET A 104 17.33 -1.92 -5.31
C MET A 104 16.18 -2.52 -4.52
N PHE A 105 16.12 -2.29 -3.21
CA PHE A 105 15.04 -2.79 -2.37
C PHE A 105 14.05 -1.68 -2.01
N CYS A 106 12.79 -2.06 -1.83
CA CYS A 106 11.79 -1.27 -1.12
C CYS A 106 10.95 -2.19 -0.22
N THR A 107 10.11 -1.62 0.59
CA THR A 107 9.14 -2.35 1.40
C THR A 107 7.73 -2.12 0.93
N ASP A 108 7.46 -0.96 0.34
CA ASP A 108 6.11 -0.50 0.07
C ASP A 108 5.28 -0.54 1.37
N ASP A 109 4.04 -1.03 1.37
CA ASP A 109 3.23 -1.14 2.57
C ASP A 109 3.77 -2.19 3.54
N LYS A 110 4.49 -1.73 4.56
CA LYS A 110 5.00 -2.59 5.63
C LYS A 110 4.46 -2.15 6.98
N HIS A 111 3.73 -3.03 7.64
CA HIS A 111 3.08 -2.78 8.92
C HIS A 111 4.07 -2.69 10.08
N LEU A 112 3.66 -2.01 11.15
CA LEU A 112 4.49 -1.80 12.33
C LEU A 112 4.92 -3.11 13.01
N ASP A 113 4.00 -4.08 13.14
CA ASP A 113 4.28 -5.41 13.68
C ASP A 113 5.29 -6.18 12.83
N THR A 114 5.15 -6.10 11.50
CA THR A 114 6.07 -6.73 10.56
C THR A 114 7.47 -6.08 10.66
N ILE A 115 7.54 -4.74 10.80
CA ILE A 115 8.82 -4.04 11.01
C ILE A 115 9.44 -4.45 12.34
N GLU A 116 8.65 -4.57 13.42
CA GLU A 116 9.15 -4.94 14.75
C GLU A 116 9.65 -6.40 14.76
N ASN A 117 8.94 -7.32 14.13
CA ASN A 117 9.26 -8.75 14.15
C ASN A 117 10.33 -9.18 13.14
N GLU A 118 10.36 -8.58 11.96
CA GLU A 118 11.24 -8.98 10.86
C GLU A 118 12.36 -7.95 10.61
N GLY A 119 12.09 -6.68 10.82
CA GLY A 119 12.91 -5.55 10.39
C GLY A 119 12.38 -4.88 9.12
N HIS A 120 13.04 -3.81 8.71
CA HIS A 120 12.72 -3.04 7.50
C HIS A 120 13.59 -3.51 6.31
N ILE A 121 14.37 -2.64 5.67
CA ILE A 121 15.29 -3.00 4.56
C ILE A 121 16.37 -4.02 4.99
N SER A 122 16.75 -4.05 6.26
CA SER A 122 17.66 -5.07 6.80
C SER A 122 17.12 -6.49 6.60
N TYR A 123 15.82 -6.68 6.68
CA TYR A 123 15.17 -7.96 6.38
C TYR A 123 15.33 -8.35 4.91
N ASN A 124 15.14 -7.41 3.97
CA ASN A 124 15.32 -7.66 2.53
C ASN A 124 16.75 -8.12 2.23
N ILE A 125 17.76 -7.47 2.85
CA ILE A 125 19.17 -7.85 2.73
C ILE A 125 19.36 -9.28 3.26
N LYS A 126 18.96 -9.54 4.51
CA LYS A 126 19.09 -10.85 5.16
C LYS A 126 18.46 -11.97 4.36
N LYS A 127 17.21 -11.78 3.92
CA LYS A 127 16.46 -12.74 3.10
C LYS A 127 17.16 -13.01 1.76
N SER A 128 17.68 -11.98 1.10
CA SER A 128 18.40 -12.13 -0.16
C SER A 128 19.71 -12.94 -0.01
N ILE A 129 20.45 -12.73 1.09
CA ILE A 129 21.64 -13.51 1.41
C ILE A 129 21.26 -14.99 1.66
N GLN A 130 20.19 -15.27 2.38
CA GLN A 130 19.67 -16.63 2.60
C GLN A 130 19.28 -17.33 1.29
N LEU A 131 18.85 -16.57 0.29
CA LEU A 131 18.53 -17.07 -1.08
C LEU A 131 19.79 -17.23 -1.96
N GLY A 132 20.99 -17.01 -1.42
CA GLY A 132 22.26 -17.22 -2.10
C GLY A 132 22.86 -15.98 -2.76
N MET A 133 22.31 -14.79 -2.55
CA MET A 133 22.91 -13.55 -3.04
C MET A 133 24.21 -13.24 -2.29
N ASN A 134 25.22 -12.76 -3.02
CA ASN A 134 26.44 -12.26 -2.37
C ASN A 134 26.10 -11.11 -1.40
N PRO A 135 26.58 -11.13 -0.13
CA PRO A 135 26.23 -10.13 0.88
C PRO A 135 26.52 -8.69 0.45
N ILE A 136 27.65 -8.45 -0.22
CA ILE A 136 28.01 -7.10 -0.72
C ILE A 136 27.02 -6.63 -1.79
N SER A 137 26.56 -7.54 -2.65
CA SER A 137 25.55 -7.22 -3.66
C SER A 137 24.19 -6.85 -3.01
N ALA A 138 23.76 -7.59 -2.00
CA ALA A 138 22.55 -7.29 -1.25
C ALA A 138 22.66 -5.92 -0.53
N VAL A 139 23.80 -5.63 0.11
CA VAL A 139 24.03 -4.31 0.73
C VAL A 139 24.03 -3.19 -0.32
N LYS A 140 24.64 -3.39 -1.51
CA LYS A 140 24.60 -2.39 -2.59
C LYS A 140 23.19 -2.09 -3.06
N MET A 141 22.31 -3.10 -3.17
CA MET A 141 20.91 -2.89 -3.53
C MET A 141 20.16 -2.03 -2.50
N ALA A 142 20.54 -2.12 -1.23
CA ALA A 142 19.94 -1.34 -0.14
C ALA A 142 20.55 0.06 0.05
N THR A 143 21.70 0.36 -0.57
CA THR A 143 22.49 1.57 -0.32
C THR A 143 22.88 2.27 -1.62
N TYR A 144 23.97 1.86 -2.22
CA TYR A 144 24.59 2.51 -3.38
C TYR A 144 23.64 2.59 -4.60
N ASN A 145 22.94 1.51 -4.93
CA ASN A 145 22.07 1.47 -6.09
C ASN A 145 20.88 2.44 -5.93
N ALA A 146 20.28 2.48 -4.73
CA ALA A 146 19.21 3.42 -4.41
C ALA A 146 19.72 4.87 -4.46
N ALA A 147 20.82 5.18 -3.78
CA ALA A 147 21.40 6.51 -3.78
C ALA A 147 21.72 6.98 -5.20
N LYS A 148 22.33 6.14 -6.02
CA LYS A 148 22.66 6.45 -7.41
C LYS A 148 21.41 6.69 -8.28
N THR A 149 20.37 5.89 -8.11
CA THR A 149 19.12 6.01 -8.87
C THR A 149 18.41 7.32 -8.57
N TYR A 150 18.38 7.72 -7.29
CA TYR A 150 17.71 8.96 -6.86
C TYR A 150 18.64 10.19 -6.85
N GLY A 151 19.86 10.09 -7.35
CA GLY A 151 20.81 11.20 -7.41
C GLY A 151 21.28 11.72 -6.04
N LEU A 152 21.24 10.87 -5.01
CA LEU A 152 21.67 11.19 -3.65
C LEU A 152 23.19 11.05 -3.54
N ASN A 153 23.92 12.05 -4.02
CA ASN A 153 25.37 11.96 -4.22
C ASN A 153 26.20 11.94 -2.94
N ASP A 154 25.63 12.33 -1.80
CA ASP A 154 26.36 12.49 -0.54
C ASP A 154 26.27 11.26 0.38
N ILE A 155 25.45 10.26 0.00
CA ILE A 155 25.20 9.05 0.80
C ILE A 155 25.30 7.77 -0.03
N GLY A 156 25.16 6.61 0.60
CA GLY A 156 25.09 5.29 -0.03
C GLY A 156 26.45 4.59 -0.22
N VAL A 157 27.54 5.25 0.11
CA VAL A 157 28.92 4.73 -0.02
C VAL A 157 29.81 5.32 1.06
N LEU A 158 30.81 4.55 1.49
CA LEU A 158 31.84 5.00 2.43
C LEU A 158 33.05 5.53 1.64
N GLU A 159 33.04 6.85 1.39
CA GLU A 159 34.12 7.55 0.69
C GLU A 159 34.40 8.90 1.37
N GLU A 160 35.62 9.37 1.24
CA GLU A 160 36.02 10.71 1.72
C GLU A 160 35.14 11.79 1.07
N GLY A 161 34.63 12.74 1.87
CA GLY A 161 33.76 13.81 1.43
C GLY A 161 32.27 13.46 1.38
N LYS A 162 31.88 12.24 1.74
CA LYS A 162 30.45 11.82 1.88
C LYS A 162 29.99 11.97 3.32
N ASP A 163 28.67 11.98 3.48
CA ASP A 163 28.05 11.93 4.82
C ASP A 163 28.45 10.64 5.55
N ALA A 164 28.82 10.79 6.82
CA ALA A 164 29.15 9.66 7.67
C ALA A 164 27.88 8.95 8.19
N ASP A 165 27.10 8.42 7.25
CA ASP A 165 25.93 7.56 7.49
C ASP A 165 26.40 6.11 7.46
N ILE A 166 26.70 5.54 8.64
CA ILE A 166 27.40 4.27 8.77
C ILE A 166 26.55 3.30 9.59
N VAL A 167 26.41 2.08 9.08
CA VAL A 167 25.82 0.96 9.81
C VAL A 167 26.91 -0.06 10.09
N ILE A 168 27.11 -0.40 11.36
CA ILE A 168 28.02 -1.46 11.78
C ILE A 168 27.18 -2.70 12.06
N LEU A 169 27.52 -3.81 11.42
CA LEU A 169 26.88 -5.11 11.59
C LEU A 169 27.76 -6.04 12.42
N ASP A 170 27.16 -6.92 13.19
CA ASP A 170 27.88 -7.99 13.89
C ASP A 170 28.43 -9.03 12.90
N SER A 171 27.67 -9.35 11.86
CA SER A 171 28.16 -10.12 10.71
C SER A 171 27.40 -9.75 9.42
N LEU A 172 28.00 -10.02 8.27
CA LEU A 172 27.35 -9.83 6.97
C LEU A 172 26.26 -10.88 6.71
N GLU A 173 26.38 -12.06 7.31
CA GLU A 173 25.44 -13.16 7.12
C GLU A 173 24.15 -12.97 7.92
N SER A 174 24.27 -12.53 9.18
CA SER A 174 23.10 -12.31 10.06
C SER A 174 22.43 -10.99 9.82
N VAL A 175 23.17 -9.99 9.30
CA VAL A 175 22.69 -8.59 9.12
C VAL A 175 22.16 -8.01 10.43
N GLU A 176 22.71 -8.45 11.56
CA GLU A 176 22.39 -7.89 12.87
C GLU A 176 23.10 -6.56 13.05
N VAL A 177 22.31 -5.53 13.34
CA VAL A 177 22.82 -4.16 13.48
C VAL A 177 23.42 -3.98 14.86
N HIS A 178 24.73 -3.79 14.92
CA HIS A 178 25.45 -3.45 16.15
C HIS A 178 25.26 -1.98 16.52
N SER A 179 25.48 -1.05 15.57
CA SER A 179 25.31 0.38 15.78
C SER A 179 25.07 1.11 14.48
N VAL A 180 24.42 2.27 14.59
CA VAL A 180 24.12 3.16 13.46
C VAL A 180 24.67 4.54 13.78
N TYR A 181 25.31 5.15 12.80
CA TYR A 181 25.76 6.54 12.84
C TYR A 181 25.06 7.33 11.74
N LYS A 182 24.50 8.46 12.08
CA LYS A 182 23.93 9.44 11.14
C LYS A 182 24.74 10.73 11.19
N GLN A 183 25.36 11.09 10.08
CA GLN A 183 26.28 12.23 9.99
C GLN A 183 27.36 12.21 11.11
N GLY A 184 27.95 11.04 11.33
CA GLY A 184 28.99 10.81 12.33
C GLY A 184 28.50 10.76 13.80
N ARG A 185 27.19 10.88 14.06
CA ARG A 185 26.62 10.79 15.41
C ARG A 185 25.95 9.45 15.62
N ILE A 186 26.23 8.81 16.75
CA ILE A 186 25.59 7.55 17.10
C ILE A 186 24.07 7.75 17.26
N VAL A 187 23.32 6.85 16.62
CA VAL A 187 21.85 6.81 16.75
C VAL A 187 21.50 6.00 18.00
N ASN A 188 21.03 6.68 19.01
CA ASN A 188 20.52 6.11 20.27
C ASN A 188 19.20 6.77 20.64
N THR A 189 18.65 6.48 21.80
CA THR A 189 17.39 7.08 22.29
C THR A 189 17.43 8.60 22.37
N GLU A 190 18.59 9.20 22.68
CA GLU A 190 18.76 10.65 22.74
C GLU A 190 18.72 11.30 21.35
N PHE A 191 19.06 10.57 20.29
CA PHE A 191 19.00 11.05 18.92
C PHE A 191 17.56 11.46 18.50
N PHE A 192 16.56 10.80 19.06
CA PHE A 192 15.13 11.00 18.76
C PHE A 192 14.42 11.97 19.72
N THR A 193 15.13 12.64 20.63
CA THR A 193 14.54 13.53 21.64
C THR A 193 14.09 14.90 21.11
N LYS A 194 14.14 15.15 19.81
CA LYS A 194 13.56 16.36 19.24
C LYS A 194 12.05 16.32 19.42
N GLU A 195 11.51 17.37 20.04
CA GLU A 195 10.06 17.57 20.13
C GLU A 195 9.43 17.46 18.75
N ALA A 196 8.38 16.63 18.64
CA ALA A 196 7.61 16.52 17.42
C ALA A 196 7.01 17.89 17.09
N LYS A 197 7.15 18.33 15.86
CA LYS A 197 6.48 19.57 15.42
C LYS A 197 4.97 19.38 15.53
N PRO A 198 4.22 20.40 15.99
CA PRO A 198 2.77 20.31 16.01
C PRO A 198 2.22 20.08 14.59
N VAL A 199 1.21 19.25 14.49
CA VAL A 199 0.51 19.02 13.23
C VAL A 199 -0.24 20.30 12.85
N ASN A 200 -0.23 20.63 11.57
CA ASN A 200 -1.03 21.75 11.05
C ASN A 200 -2.53 21.42 11.22
N GLU A 201 -3.27 22.33 11.85
CA GLU A 201 -4.71 22.15 12.11
C GLU A 201 -5.53 21.87 10.83
N SER A 202 -5.10 22.42 9.68
CA SER A 202 -5.75 22.16 8.40
C SER A 202 -5.73 20.66 7.98
N MET A 203 -4.88 19.86 8.60
CA MET A 203 -4.79 18.41 8.37
C MET A 203 -5.64 17.58 9.34
N LEU A 204 -6.30 18.20 10.32
CA LEU A 204 -7.03 17.46 11.36
C LEU A 204 -8.54 17.26 11.07
N HIS A 205 -9.10 17.98 10.12
CA HIS A 205 -10.54 17.93 9.79
C HIS A 205 -10.74 17.72 8.29
N THR A 206 -10.21 16.59 7.79
CA THR A 206 -10.18 16.31 6.35
C THR A 206 -11.21 15.27 5.90
N VAL A 207 -12.00 14.73 6.84
CA VAL A 207 -13.08 13.82 6.52
C VAL A 207 -14.40 14.59 6.53
N VAL A 208 -14.96 14.80 5.34
CA VAL A 208 -16.19 15.55 5.14
C VAL A 208 -17.17 14.71 4.35
N LEU A 209 -18.20 14.21 5.02
CA LEU A 209 -19.27 13.45 4.39
C LEU A 209 -20.52 14.32 4.17
N LYS A 210 -21.28 14.01 3.14
CA LYS A 210 -22.54 14.71 2.85
C LYS A 210 -23.59 13.75 2.32
N ASN A 211 -24.80 13.85 2.88
CA ASN A 211 -25.96 13.10 2.40
C ASN A 211 -25.70 11.59 2.31
N ILE A 212 -25.12 10.99 3.35
CA ILE A 212 -24.91 9.55 3.43
C ILE A 212 -26.24 8.87 3.71
N SER A 213 -26.67 7.99 2.81
CA SER A 213 -27.92 7.24 2.93
C SER A 213 -27.84 5.87 2.28
N LYS A 214 -28.71 4.95 2.71
CA LYS A 214 -28.79 3.59 2.15
C LYS A 214 -29.14 3.59 0.67
N ASP A 215 -29.94 4.54 0.19
CA ASP A 215 -30.35 4.62 -1.21
C ASP A 215 -29.17 4.73 -2.18
N LYS A 216 -28.05 5.33 -1.71
CA LYS A 216 -26.84 5.52 -2.51
C LYS A 216 -25.98 4.28 -2.67
N ILE A 217 -26.21 3.28 -1.84
CA ILE A 217 -25.48 2.01 -1.85
C ILE A 217 -26.34 0.82 -2.26
N GLN A 218 -27.50 1.09 -2.86
CA GLN A 218 -28.34 0.06 -3.45
C GLN A 218 -27.71 -0.45 -4.75
N VAL A 219 -27.62 -1.77 -4.89
CA VAL A 219 -27.12 -2.44 -6.10
C VAL A 219 -28.27 -3.22 -6.73
N LYS A 220 -28.61 -2.91 -7.97
CA LYS A 220 -29.60 -3.69 -8.73
C LYS A 220 -29.01 -5.07 -9.05
N ALA A 221 -29.81 -6.12 -8.85
CA ALA A 221 -29.40 -7.50 -9.02
C ALA A 221 -30.43 -8.28 -9.85
N GLU A 222 -30.43 -7.99 -11.15
CA GLU A 222 -31.26 -8.68 -12.14
C GLU A 222 -30.35 -9.52 -13.06
N GLY A 223 -30.43 -10.86 -12.96
CA GLY A 223 -29.55 -11.77 -13.68
C GLY A 223 -28.10 -11.73 -13.18
N LYS A 224 -27.16 -11.93 -14.10
CA LYS A 224 -25.72 -11.86 -13.77
C LYS A 224 -25.25 -10.42 -13.70
N ILE A 225 -24.62 -10.06 -12.61
CA ILE A 225 -24.05 -8.72 -12.40
C ILE A 225 -22.55 -8.79 -12.11
N PRO A 226 -21.79 -7.70 -12.29
CA PRO A 226 -20.38 -7.64 -11.90
C PRO A 226 -20.19 -7.89 -10.40
N VAL A 227 -19.23 -8.75 -10.08
CA VAL A 227 -18.85 -9.09 -8.71
C VAL A 227 -17.32 -9.04 -8.58
N ILE A 228 -16.84 -8.42 -7.52
CA ILE A 228 -15.41 -8.41 -7.18
C ILE A 228 -15.09 -9.73 -6.49
N GLY A 229 -14.29 -10.58 -7.13
CA GLY A 229 -13.82 -11.86 -6.56
C GLY A 229 -12.48 -11.69 -5.86
N MET A 230 -12.42 -11.90 -4.56
CA MET A 230 -11.17 -11.88 -3.81
C MET A 230 -10.29 -13.09 -4.11
N ILE A 231 -8.98 -12.89 -4.08
CA ILE A 231 -7.97 -13.95 -4.12
C ILE A 231 -7.21 -13.88 -2.78
N PRO A 232 -7.39 -14.87 -1.88
CA PRO A 232 -6.72 -14.86 -0.59
C PRO A 232 -5.20 -14.71 -0.72
N GLY A 233 -4.61 -13.83 0.12
CA GLY A 233 -3.16 -13.58 0.12
C GLY A 233 -2.62 -12.79 -1.08
N GLN A 234 -3.51 -12.20 -1.89
CA GLN A 234 -3.13 -11.33 -3.01
C GLN A 234 -3.90 -10.01 -2.95
N ILE A 235 -3.32 -8.96 -3.51
CA ILE A 235 -3.98 -7.66 -3.67
C ILE A 235 -4.84 -7.61 -4.94
N VAL A 236 -4.52 -8.41 -5.95
CA VAL A 236 -5.29 -8.51 -7.19
C VAL A 236 -6.62 -9.21 -6.96
N THR A 237 -7.64 -8.81 -7.71
CA THR A 237 -8.99 -9.38 -7.67
C THR A 237 -9.34 -10.07 -8.98
N LYS A 238 -10.50 -10.72 -9.02
CA LYS A 238 -11.09 -11.28 -10.23
C LYS A 238 -12.36 -10.52 -10.57
N PHE A 239 -12.50 -10.14 -11.83
CA PHE A 239 -13.78 -9.69 -12.35
C PHE A 239 -14.67 -10.89 -12.62
N LEU A 240 -15.77 -11.02 -11.89
CA LEU A 240 -16.75 -12.09 -12.02
C LEU A 240 -18.06 -11.54 -12.57
N GLN A 241 -18.83 -12.41 -13.23
CA GLN A 241 -20.19 -12.15 -13.69
C GLN A 241 -21.09 -13.25 -13.12
N GLU A 242 -21.78 -12.96 -12.00
CA GLU A 242 -22.53 -13.98 -11.24
C GLU A 242 -23.96 -13.51 -10.93
N GLU A 243 -24.87 -14.46 -10.77
CA GLU A 243 -26.14 -14.23 -10.11
C GLU A 243 -25.88 -14.15 -8.60
N VAL A 244 -26.29 -13.07 -7.97
CA VAL A 244 -26.08 -12.85 -6.54
C VAL A 244 -27.41 -12.91 -5.79
N PRO A 245 -27.41 -13.18 -4.47
CA PRO A 245 -28.62 -13.12 -3.65
C PRO A 245 -29.30 -11.76 -3.79
N SER A 246 -30.62 -11.78 -4.00
CA SER A 246 -31.38 -10.55 -4.18
C SER A 246 -32.76 -10.62 -3.53
N LYS A 247 -33.24 -9.48 -3.10
CA LYS A 247 -34.59 -9.27 -2.62
C LYS A 247 -35.18 -8.01 -3.27
N ASP A 248 -36.37 -8.12 -3.81
CA ASP A 248 -37.05 -7.02 -4.50
C ASP A 248 -36.19 -6.38 -5.62
N GLY A 249 -35.40 -7.20 -6.34
CA GLY A 249 -34.50 -6.76 -7.41
C GLY A 249 -33.21 -6.05 -6.93
N LEU A 250 -32.95 -6.03 -5.64
CA LEU A 250 -31.75 -5.43 -5.05
C LEU A 250 -30.84 -6.51 -4.41
N PHE A 251 -29.55 -6.36 -4.60
CA PHE A 251 -28.54 -7.23 -3.97
C PHE A 251 -28.68 -7.24 -2.45
N THR A 252 -28.73 -8.42 -1.90
CA THR A 252 -28.76 -8.68 -0.45
C THR A 252 -27.57 -9.53 -0.08
N PRO A 253 -26.64 -9.04 0.76
CA PRO A 253 -25.49 -9.83 1.22
C PRO A 253 -25.89 -11.12 1.94
N ASP A 254 -25.02 -12.13 1.87
CA ASP A 254 -25.12 -13.40 2.60
C ASP A 254 -23.73 -13.86 3.08
N SER A 255 -23.60 -15.15 3.43
CA SER A 255 -22.33 -15.71 3.89
C SER A 255 -21.23 -15.77 2.82
N GLU A 256 -21.59 -15.73 1.53
CA GLU A 256 -20.65 -15.79 0.41
C GLU A 256 -20.32 -14.40 -0.14
N TYR A 257 -21.32 -13.51 -0.14
CA TYR A 257 -21.24 -12.18 -0.73
C TYR A 257 -21.47 -11.09 0.32
N SER A 258 -20.47 -10.22 0.49
CA SER A 258 -20.60 -8.98 1.25
C SER A 258 -20.86 -7.80 0.31
N LYS A 259 -21.35 -6.68 0.85
CA LYS A 259 -21.48 -5.43 0.10
C LYS A 259 -20.24 -4.56 0.34
N LEU A 260 -19.52 -4.20 -0.71
CA LEU A 260 -18.43 -3.23 -0.70
C LEU A 260 -18.99 -1.87 -1.09
N CYS A 261 -18.62 -0.83 -0.36
CA CYS A 261 -19.04 0.55 -0.59
C CYS A 261 -17.87 1.51 -0.55
N VAL A 262 -17.90 2.53 -1.40
CA VAL A 262 -16.93 3.64 -1.40
C VAL A 262 -17.67 4.95 -1.28
N PHE A 263 -17.21 5.85 -0.40
CA PHE A 263 -17.81 7.16 -0.16
C PHE A 263 -16.77 8.26 -0.30
N GLU A 264 -17.06 9.25 -1.12
CA GLU A 264 -16.20 10.42 -1.27
C GLU A 264 -16.16 11.23 0.05
N ARG A 265 -14.95 11.59 0.51
CA ARG A 265 -14.73 12.26 1.80
C ARG A 265 -13.96 13.58 1.74
N HIS A 266 -13.46 13.99 0.57
CA HIS A 266 -12.55 15.13 0.46
C HIS A 266 -13.25 16.44 0.18
N ARG A 267 -14.35 16.41 -0.57
CA ARG A 267 -15.08 17.59 -1.06
C ARG A 267 -16.52 17.65 -0.58
N GLY A 268 -16.99 16.64 0.12
CA GLY A 268 -18.39 16.55 0.57
C GLY A 268 -19.39 16.55 -0.60
N THR A 269 -19.05 15.85 -1.70
CA THR A 269 -19.94 15.73 -2.87
C THR A 269 -21.14 14.87 -2.57
N GLY A 270 -21.02 13.97 -1.61
CA GLY A 270 -22.00 12.93 -1.30
C GLY A 270 -22.03 11.80 -2.33
N ASN A 271 -21.01 11.69 -3.19
CA ASN A 271 -20.89 10.56 -4.10
C ASN A 271 -20.60 9.27 -3.33
N ALA A 272 -21.25 8.19 -3.73
CA ALA A 272 -21.03 6.84 -3.23
C ALA A 272 -21.22 5.83 -4.36
N ALA A 273 -20.54 4.69 -4.23
CA ALA A 273 -20.68 3.54 -5.11
C ALA A 273 -20.72 2.27 -4.27
N ALA A 274 -21.37 1.22 -4.79
CA ALA A 274 -21.41 -0.08 -4.15
C ALA A 274 -21.34 -1.21 -5.17
N ALA A 275 -20.77 -2.35 -4.76
CA ALA A 275 -20.70 -3.58 -5.52
C ALA A 275 -20.74 -4.81 -4.61
N PRO A 276 -21.14 -5.98 -5.10
CA PRO A 276 -20.93 -7.24 -4.39
C PRO A 276 -19.44 -7.61 -4.39
N ILE A 277 -18.95 -8.08 -3.24
CA ILE A 277 -17.64 -8.69 -3.09
C ILE A 277 -17.77 -10.13 -2.61
N LYS A 278 -17.13 -11.06 -3.30
CA LYS A 278 -17.13 -12.48 -2.98
C LYS A 278 -15.87 -12.88 -2.22
N GLY A 279 -16.05 -13.57 -1.10
CA GLY A 279 -14.95 -14.15 -0.33
C GLY A 279 -14.41 -13.27 0.80
N TYR A 280 -15.01 -12.11 1.09
CA TYR A 280 -14.63 -11.29 2.25
C TYR A 280 -15.14 -11.87 3.57
N GLY A 281 -16.34 -12.44 3.57
CA GLY A 281 -16.87 -13.32 4.63
C GLY A 281 -17.39 -12.60 5.88
N ILE A 282 -17.61 -11.29 5.85
CA ILE A 282 -18.14 -10.57 7.01
C ILE A 282 -19.61 -10.92 7.24
N THR A 283 -19.95 -11.21 8.49
CA THR A 283 -21.31 -11.54 8.95
C THR A 283 -21.65 -10.75 10.21
N ASN A 284 -22.91 -10.32 10.33
CA ASN A 284 -23.42 -9.55 11.47
C ASN A 284 -22.68 -8.25 11.74
N GLY A 285 -22.33 -7.50 10.68
CA GLY A 285 -21.71 -6.20 10.90
C GLY A 285 -21.08 -5.57 9.67
N ALA A 286 -20.29 -4.54 9.94
CA ALA A 286 -19.55 -3.80 8.94
C ALA A 286 -18.19 -3.31 9.47
N ILE A 287 -17.27 -3.14 8.54
CA ILE A 287 -15.95 -2.53 8.71
C ILE A 287 -15.83 -1.34 7.77
N ALA A 288 -15.22 -0.26 8.23
CA ALA A 288 -14.91 0.89 7.39
C ALA A 288 -13.52 1.44 7.69
N THR A 289 -12.90 2.04 6.67
CA THR A 289 -11.61 2.72 6.80
C THR A 289 -11.51 3.91 5.85
N SER A 290 -10.76 4.94 6.24
CA SER A 290 -10.32 6.03 5.37
C SER A 290 -8.98 5.77 4.69
N VAL A 291 -8.33 4.65 5.00
CA VAL A 291 -7.13 4.18 4.30
C VAL A 291 -7.59 3.31 3.13
N ALA A 292 -7.62 3.88 1.93
CA ALA A 292 -8.09 3.21 0.72
C ALA A 292 -7.32 3.72 -0.51
N HIS A 293 -6.43 2.93 -1.01
CA HIS A 293 -5.52 3.28 -2.11
C HIS A 293 -6.29 3.56 -3.42
N ASP A 294 -5.94 4.63 -4.19
CA ASP A 294 -5.00 5.73 -3.81
C ASP A 294 -5.77 6.99 -3.42
N SER A 295 -7.06 7.00 -3.75
CA SER A 295 -7.91 8.17 -3.52
C SER A 295 -8.14 8.45 -2.04
N HIS A 296 -7.94 7.44 -1.19
CA HIS A 296 -8.26 7.48 0.24
C HIS A 296 -9.67 8.00 0.54
N ASN A 297 -10.63 7.64 -0.30
CA ASN A 297 -12.05 7.73 0.03
C ASN A 297 -12.37 6.76 1.17
N ILE A 298 -13.51 6.93 1.85
CA ILE A 298 -13.90 5.92 2.81
C ILE A 298 -14.37 4.68 2.06
N ILE A 299 -13.77 3.53 2.39
CA ILE A 299 -14.20 2.22 1.91
C ILE A 299 -14.79 1.43 3.08
N ALA A 300 -15.89 0.73 2.82
CA ALA A 300 -16.57 -0.08 3.81
C ALA A 300 -17.04 -1.41 3.22
N ALA A 301 -17.03 -2.46 4.03
CA ALA A 301 -17.63 -3.74 3.67
C ALA A 301 -18.54 -4.22 4.81
N GLY A 302 -19.66 -4.86 4.46
CA GLY A 302 -20.59 -5.36 5.46
C GLY A 302 -21.66 -6.28 4.87
N ASP A 303 -22.44 -6.88 5.75
CA ASP A 303 -23.56 -7.73 5.40
C ASP A 303 -24.92 -7.05 5.49
N ASN A 304 -24.96 -5.79 5.95
CA ASN A 304 -26.17 -5.00 6.02
C ASN A 304 -25.91 -3.49 5.88
N ASP A 305 -26.85 -2.78 5.32
CA ASP A 305 -26.72 -1.36 5.01
C ASP A 305 -26.68 -0.46 6.27
N GLU A 306 -27.36 -0.86 7.35
CA GLU A 306 -27.42 -0.14 8.62
C GLU A 306 -26.03 -0.02 9.23
N ASP A 307 -25.36 -1.13 9.36
CA ASP A 307 -24.01 -1.19 9.98
C ASP A 307 -22.95 -0.55 9.07
N ILE A 308 -23.07 -0.70 7.73
CA ILE A 308 -22.20 -0.01 6.76
C ILE A 308 -22.29 1.50 6.95
N ILE A 309 -23.51 2.06 6.94
CA ILE A 309 -23.72 3.51 7.11
C ILE A 309 -23.21 3.97 8.49
N LYS A 310 -23.49 3.21 9.56
CA LYS A 310 -23.00 3.53 10.90
C LYS A 310 -21.47 3.51 10.98
N ALA A 311 -20.80 2.53 10.36
CA ALA A 311 -19.35 2.46 10.32
C ALA A 311 -18.74 3.66 9.58
N VAL A 312 -19.32 4.05 8.44
CA VAL A 312 -18.88 5.22 7.66
C VAL A 312 -19.10 6.53 8.44
N GLN A 313 -20.22 6.71 9.12
CA GLN A 313 -20.46 7.86 10.00
C GLN A 313 -19.47 7.90 11.17
N THR A 314 -19.13 6.73 11.72
CA THR A 314 -18.11 6.63 12.79
C THR A 314 -16.73 7.07 12.28
N ILE A 315 -16.35 6.77 11.03
CA ILE A 315 -15.10 7.29 10.44
C ILE A 315 -15.11 8.83 10.37
N GLU A 316 -16.24 9.45 10.03
CA GLU A 316 -16.35 10.93 10.07
C GLU A 316 -16.25 11.46 11.50
N GLU A 317 -16.96 10.85 12.46
CA GLU A 317 -16.91 11.25 13.88
C GLU A 317 -15.48 11.24 14.45
N ILE A 318 -14.67 10.23 14.09
CA ILE A 318 -13.27 10.11 14.54
C ILE A 318 -12.25 10.78 13.61
N GLN A 319 -12.70 11.42 12.53
CA GLN A 319 -11.87 12.11 11.53
C GLN A 319 -10.84 11.20 10.84
N GLY A 320 -11.25 9.98 10.51
CA GLY A 320 -10.46 8.99 9.77
C GLY A 320 -9.90 7.88 10.65
N GLY A 321 -9.48 6.80 10.01
CA GLY A 321 -8.97 5.59 10.64
C GLY A 321 -9.81 4.37 10.33
N TYR A 322 -10.02 3.52 11.34
CA TYR A 322 -10.73 2.25 11.23
C TYR A 322 -11.93 2.22 12.17
N ALA A 323 -13.03 1.62 11.74
CA ALA A 323 -14.24 1.41 12.54
C ALA A 323 -14.83 0.03 12.28
N LEU A 324 -15.28 -0.65 13.35
CA LEU A 324 -16.08 -1.86 13.31
C LEU A 324 -17.42 -1.62 13.97
N VAL A 325 -18.49 -2.08 13.32
CA VAL A 325 -19.87 -1.96 13.79
C VAL A 325 -20.56 -3.32 13.69
N SER A 326 -21.41 -3.64 14.65
CA SER A 326 -22.29 -4.81 14.61
C SER A 326 -23.59 -4.48 15.34
N GLU A 327 -24.73 -4.83 14.76
CA GLU A 327 -26.06 -4.61 15.34
C GLU A 327 -26.28 -3.13 15.76
N GLY A 328 -25.81 -2.18 14.93
CA GLY A 328 -25.88 -0.75 15.18
C GLY A 328 -24.93 -0.22 16.25
N ARG A 329 -24.08 -1.05 16.84
CA ARG A 329 -23.13 -0.68 17.90
C ARG A 329 -21.72 -0.63 17.40
N VAL A 330 -20.98 0.42 17.74
CA VAL A 330 -19.54 0.52 17.46
C VAL A 330 -18.79 -0.45 18.38
N LEU A 331 -18.19 -1.47 17.78
CA LEU A 331 -17.37 -2.47 18.50
C LEU A 331 -15.97 -1.95 18.82
N GLY A 332 -15.44 -1.09 17.96
CA GLY A 332 -14.12 -0.50 18.14
C GLY A 332 -13.76 0.47 17.03
N THR A 333 -12.82 1.36 17.36
CA THR A 333 -12.26 2.36 16.44
C THR A 333 -10.76 2.50 16.66
N LEU A 334 -10.05 2.90 15.60
CA LEU A 334 -8.68 3.38 15.70
C LEU A 334 -8.58 4.69 14.92
N PRO A 335 -8.58 5.86 15.60
CA PRO A 335 -8.50 7.14 14.93
C PRO A 335 -7.14 7.40 14.28
N LEU A 336 -7.17 7.85 13.02
CA LEU A 336 -6.03 8.35 12.25
C LEU A 336 -6.35 9.79 11.82
N THR A 337 -6.25 10.72 12.76
CA THR A 337 -6.82 12.08 12.64
C THR A 337 -6.05 13.01 11.73
N VAL A 338 -4.78 12.71 11.42
CA VAL A 338 -3.96 13.55 10.55
C VAL A 338 -4.21 13.14 9.10
N ALA A 339 -4.87 14.01 8.37
CA ALA A 339 -5.34 13.81 7.00
C ALA A 339 -6.28 12.59 6.81
N GLY A 340 -6.81 12.04 7.91
CA GLY A 340 -7.57 10.79 7.91
C GLY A 340 -6.72 9.54 7.70
N LEU A 341 -5.40 9.63 7.81
CA LEU A 341 -4.45 8.56 7.42
C LEU A 341 -3.37 8.29 8.46
N LEU A 342 -2.97 9.29 9.25
CA LEU A 342 -1.85 9.19 10.17
C LEU A 342 -2.29 9.53 11.60
N SER A 343 -1.52 9.06 12.58
CA SER A 343 -1.77 9.29 14.01
C SER A 343 -0.59 10.03 14.64
N GLN A 344 -0.89 10.84 15.66
CA GLN A 344 0.11 11.44 16.55
C GLN A 344 0.45 10.55 17.76
N LYS A 345 -0.23 9.39 17.89
CA LYS A 345 0.03 8.45 18.96
C LYS A 345 1.33 7.66 18.70
N PRO A 346 2.00 7.20 19.77
CA PRO A 346 3.13 6.29 19.63
C PRO A 346 2.79 5.05 18.81
N ALA A 347 3.75 4.53 18.03
CA ALA A 347 3.57 3.35 17.19
C ALA A 347 3.01 2.13 17.96
N LYS A 348 3.47 1.91 19.18
CA LYS A 348 2.98 0.80 20.04
C LYS A 348 1.49 0.91 20.39
N ASP A 349 0.97 2.12 20.58
CA ASP A 349 -0.45 2.34 20.87
C ASP A 349 -1.30 2.08 19.60
N ILE A 350 -0.79 2.46 18.43
CA ILE A 350 -1.42 2.18 17.15
C ILE A 350 -1.44 0.68 16.90
N GLN A 351 -0.31 -0.01 17.06
CA GLN A 351 -0.22 -1.45 16.89
C GLN A 351 -1.21 -2.20 17.79
N LYS A 352 -1.24 -1.86 19.09
CA LYS A 352 -2.22 -2.44 20.01
C LYS A 352 -3.66 -2.22 19.55
N GLY A 353 -3.97 -1.01 19.07
CA GLY A 353 -5.30 -0.70 18.54
C GLY A 353 -5.66 -1.53 17.31
N ILE A 354 -4.72 -1.73 16.38
CA ILE A 354 -4.91 -2.61 15.21
C ILE A 354 -5.15 -4.05 15.66
N ASP A 355 -4.33 -4.60 16.56
CA ASP A 355 -4.46 -5.97 17.05
C ASP A 355 -5.84 -6.20 17.70
N GLU A 356 -6.31 -5.26 18.52
CA GLU A 356 -7.64 -5.34 19.13
C GLU A 356 -8.77 -5.32 18.09
N LEU A 357 -8.63 -4.51 17.04
CA LEU A 357 -9.61 -4.45 15.95
C LEU A 357 -9.58 -5.71 15.10
N LEU A 358 -8.41 -6.25 14.77
CA LEU A 358 -8.26 -7.52 14.04
C LEU A 358 -8.97 -8.67 14.78
N GLN A 359 -8.77 -8.80 16.10
CA GLN A 359 -9.45 -9.83 16.89
C GLN A 359 -10.98 -9.70 16.85
N LYS A 360 -11.49 -8.46 16.77
CA LYS A 360 -12.93 -8.21 16.66
C LYS A 360 -13.45 -8.49 15.25
N ALA A 361 -12.70 -8.09 14.22
CA ALA A 361 -13.05 -8.32 12.82
C ALA A 361 -13.16 -9.81 12.49
N TRP A 362 -12.23 -10.63 12.98
CA TRP A 362 -12.32 -12.09 12.82
C TRP A 362 -13.54 -12.72 13.52
N LYS A 363 -14.03 -12.12 14.60
CA LYS A 363 -15.29 -12.56 15.25
C LYS A 363 -16.53 -12.23 14.44
N LEU A 364 -16.43 -11.28 13.49
CA LEU A 364 -17.48 -10.98 12.52
C LEU A 364 -17.45 -11.90 11.28
N GLY A 365 -16.71 -13.02 11.31
CA GLY A 365 -16.71 -14.02 10.26
C GLY A 365 -15.63 -13.86 9.18
N ILE A 366 -14.88 -12.78 9.20
CA ILE A 366 -13.79 -12.56 8.22
C ILE A 366 -12.71 -13.64 8.42
N SER A 367 -12.21 -14.21 7.31
CA SER A 367 -11.18 -15.26 7.36
C SER A 367 -9.90 -14.74 8.04
N ARG A 368 -9.27 -15.62 8.83
CA ARG A 368 -7.95 -15.33 9.41
C ARG A 368 -6.80 -15.40 8.41
N ASP A 369 -7.07 -15.91 7.21
CA ASP A 369 -6.09 -15.97 6.12
C ASP A 369 -5.87 -14.62 5.43
N ILE A 370 -6.66 -13.60 5.81
CA ILE A 370 -6.55 -12.24 5.30
C ILE A 370 -6.44 -11.23 6.44
N ASP A 371 -5.70 -10.15 6.21
CA ASP A 371 -5.84 -8.94 7.01
C ASP A 371 -7.04 -8.14 6.48
N PRO A 372 -8.12 -8.00 7.28
CA PRO A 372 -9.35 -7.37 6.80
C PRO A 372 -9.18 -5.90 6.41
N PHE A 373 -8.27 -5.18 7.06
CA PHE A 373 -8.06 -3.76 6.80
C PHE A 373 -7.19 -3.50 5.58
N ILE A 374 -6.05 -4.21 5.47
CA ILE A 374 -5.20 -4.14 4.27
C ILE A 374 -5.99 -4.58 3.06
N THR A 375 -6.63 -5.74 3.13
CA THR A 375 -7.42 -6.27 2.01
C THR A 375 -8.46 -5.25 1.54
N LEU A 376 -9.20 -4.66 2.48
CA LEU A 376 -10.21 -3.66 2.17
C LEU A 376 -9.60 -2.42 1.51
N SER A 377 -8.43 -1.97 1.95
CA SER A 377 -7.80 -0.75 1.45
C SER A 377 -7.43 -0.78 -0.03
N PHE A 378 -7.26 -1.96 -0.62
CA PHE A 378 -6.96 -2.14 -2.05
C PHE A 378 -8.19 -2.37 -2.93
N MET A 379 -9.36 -2.70 -2.35
CA MET A 379 -10.54 -3.12 -3.13
C MET A 379 -11.16 -2.00 -4.00
N ALA A 380 -10.77 -0.75 -3.83
CA ALA A 380 -11.23 0.37 -4.65
C ALA A 380 -10.15 0.90 -5.60
N LEU A 381 -9.02 0.21 -5.73
CA LEU A 381 -7.90 0.64 -6.56
C LEU A 381 -8.19 0.37 -8.05
N PRO A 382 -8.29 1.41 -8.91
CA PRO A 382 -8.75 1.25 -10.30
C PRO A 382 -7.82 0.45 -11.20
N VAL A 383 -6.54 0.26 -10.80
CA VAL A 383 -5.52 -0.48 -11.57
C VAL A 383 -5.46 -1.96 -11.23
N ILE A 384 -6.27 -2.41 -10.28
CA ILE A 384 -6.48 -3.82 -9.95
C ILE A 384 -7.75 -4.30 -10.67
N PRO A 385 -7.70 -5.40 -11.42
CA PRO A 385 -8.84 -5.92 -12.18
C PRO A 385 -10.05 -6.25 -11.33
#